data_37f70dcf83fb317497ceda5cb335f12a
#
_entry.id   37f70dcf83fb317497ceda5cb335f12a
#
_cell.length_a   1.000
_cell.length_b   1.000
_cell.length_c   1.000
_cell.angle_alpha   90.00
_cell.angle_beta   90.00
_cell.angle_gamma   90.00
#
_symmetry.space_group_name_H-M   'P 1'
#
loop_
_entity.id
_entity.type
_entity.pdbx_description
1 polymer ?
#
loop_
_entity_poly.entity_id
_entity_poly.type
_entity_poly.pdbx_seq_one_letter_code
_entity_poly.pdbx_strand_id
1 'polypeptide(L)'
;MAAAAKEITSLEKNGTWIEVDISNAKTRILPGTWVFRIKRTPDGEIAKYKARYCVRGDLEEGEPETFAPVVAWSSVRLFLILSLTLNWDTCSIDFSSAFVQAMLQDPVWIHMPRGFTSGTANGSKRCLRLVKSLYGLSVAPRLWFEHVLKAFTSQGFKQSQNDPCFLYKSTIMVLLYVDDVGIAYANQSDLDTLLSNLTKQGLEFTKEQGTFTDFLGIKFVKDAVNNTVTLTQKGLIQKIIEATGMRDCNPNWTPAIQQTLGIDPDGEAMNEEWSYPSIVGMLLYLSTNTRPDISFAVSQVARFNHNPKRSHASAIKTIVRYLHRTHDKGMIVRLTGDLSIDCYVDADFAGLHGRDPDYAPTSAKSRTGYIITLGGCPILWKSQLQTEISLSTLEAEYSALSASMRIMLPLKSMLTEVVAALKLPSQFKSTIRCRVFEDNNGALLLATKQRITNRTKYFLVKWHFFWSHVESGEVNVLKIDTTEQWADYLTKGLNREVFERIRKLVQGW
;
A
#
# COMPACT_ATOMS: atom_id res chain seq x y z
N MET A 1 -9.22 27.79 -19.02
CA MET A 1 -8.53 27.86 -20.33
C MET A 1 -7.01 27.89 -20.19
N ALA A 2 -6.39 28.79 -19.41
CA ALA A 2 -4.92 28.87 -19.28
C ALA A 2 -4.21 27.54 -18.90
N ALA A 3 -4.78 26.76 -17.96
CA ALA A 3 -4.22 25.46 -17.59
C ALA A 3 -4.29 24.42 -18.72
N ALA A 4 -5.35 24.45 -19.53
CA ALA A 4 -5.51 23.57 -20.70
C ALA A 4 -4.51 23.96 -21.81
N ALA A 5 -4.34 25.23 -22.09
CA ALA A 5 -3.35 25.71 -23.06
C ALA A 5 -1.92 25.30 -22.65
N LYS A 6 -1.58 25.45 -21.36
CA LYS A 6 -0.28 25.01 -20.84
C LYS A 6 -0.07 23.49 -21.01
N GLU A 7 -1.10 22.68 -20.81
CA GLU A 7 -1.02 21.22 -21.01
C GLU A 7 -0.75 20.89 -22.49
N ILE A 8 -1.50 21.47 -23.45
CA ILE A 8 -1.29 21.24 -24.88
C ILE A 8 0.13 21.65 -25.30
N THR A 9 0.58 22.86 -24.93
CA THR A 9 1.95 23.31 -25.23
C THR A 9 2.99 22.34 -24.67
N SER A 10 2.76 21.78 -23.48
CA SER A 10 3.67 20.78 -22.89
C SER A 10 3.69 19.48 -23.71
N LEU A 11 2.52 18.97 -24.13
CA LEU A 11 2.41 17.76 -24.92
C LEU A 11 3.02 17.92 -26.32
N GLU A 12 2.84 19.08 -26.96
CA GLU A 12 3.45 19.43 -28.24
C GLU A 12 4.97 19.54 -28.13
N LYS A 13 5.48 20.24 -27.10
CA LYS A 13 6.92 20.36 -26.81
C LYS A 13 7.56 18.97 -26.63
N ASN A 14 6.86 18.05 -26.01
CA ASN A 14 7.32 16.68 -25.82
C ASN A 14 7.24 15.82 -27.10
N GLY A 15 6.67 16.32 -28.19
CA GLY A 15 6.48 15.56 -29.43
C GLY A 15 5.54 14.36 -29.22
N THR A 16 4.47 14.54 -28.40
CA THR A 16 3.57 13.46 -28.02
C THR A 16 2.80 12.91 -29.21
N TRP A 17 2.52 13.76 -30.22
CA TRP A 17 1.73 13.41 -31.41
C TRP A 17 2.21 14.09 -32.68
N ILE A 18 1.69 13.60 -33.79
CA ILE A 18 1.81 14.22 -35.10
C ILE A 18 0.37 14.48 -35.60
N GLU A 19 0.13 15.69 -36.09
CA GLU A 19 -1.14 16.04 -36.72
C GLU A 19 -1.21 15.45 -38.13
N VAL A 20 -2.27 14.65 -38.40
CA VAL A 20 -2.45 13.97 -39.68
C VAL A 20 -3.87 14.16 -40.21
N ASP A 21 -4.05 13.93 -41.51
CA ASP A 21 -5.39 13.88 -42.10
C ASP A 21 -6.18 12.71 -41.52
N ILE A 22 -7.49 12.88 -41.29
CA ILE A 22 -8.33 11.85 -40.69
C ILE A 22 -8.38 10.56 -41.56
N SER A 23 -8.21 10.71 -42.88
CA SER A 23 -8.15 9.58 -43.83
C SER A 23 -6.93 8.67 -43.62
N ASN A 24 -5.90 9.15 -42.91
CA ASN A 24 -4.70 8.40 -42.60
C ASN A 24 -4.84 7.55 -41.32
N ALA A 25 -5.95 7.66 -40.60
CA ALA A 25 -6.21 6.84 -39.43
C ALA A 25 -6.46 5.38 -39.83
N LYS A 26 -5.64 4.47 -39.30
CA LYS A 26 -5.73 3.03 -39.62
C LYS A 26 -6.61 2.25 -38.64
N THR A 27 -6.94 2.83 -37.51
CA THR A 27 -7.83 2.26 -36.49
C THR A 27 -8.83 3.31 -36.06
N ARG A 28 -9.73 2.95 -35.18
CA ARG A 28 -10.70 3.87 -34.57
C ARG A 28 -9.99 5.07 -33.96
N ILE A 29 -10.53 6.27 -34.26
CA ILE A 29 -10.05 7.51 -33.65
C ILE A 29 -10.72 7.66 -32.28
N LEU A 30 -9.93 7.61 -31.23
CA LEU A 30 -10.42 7.66 -29.85
C LEU A 30 -10.75 9.11 -29.43
N PRO A 31 -11.82 9.33 -28.68
CA PRO A 31 -12.06 10.61 -28.07
C PRO A 31 -11.11 10.86 -26.89
N GLY A 32 -10.80 12.12 -26.66
CA GLY A 32 -10.12 12.57 -25.45
C GLY A 32 -11.06 13.30 -24.50
N THR A 33 -10.68 13.37 -23.25
CA THR A 33 -11.40 14.10 -22.20
C THR A 33 -10.45 14.98 -21.40
N TRP A 34 -10.97 16.10 -20.91
CA TRP A 34 -10.23 16.98 -20.01
C TRP A 34 -10.51 16.60 -18.56
N VAL A 35 -9.43 16.44 -17.78
CA VAL A 35 -9.49 16.27 -16.32
C VAL A 35 -8.92 17.54 -15.67
N PHE A 36 -9.77 18.26 -14.95
CA PHE A 36 -9.38 19.46 -14.23
C PHE A 36 -9.25 19.19 -12.74
N ARG A 37 -8.17 19.69 -12.15
CA ARG A 37 -7.94 19.63 -10.70
C ARG A 37 -7.50 20.99 -10.16
N ILE A 38 -8.00 21.34 -8.98
CA ILE A 38 -7.50 22.45 -8.18
C ILE A 38 -6.56 21.87 -7.12
N LYS A 39 -5.27 22.19 -7.21
CA LYS A 39 -4.34 21.91 -6.11
C LYS A 39 -4.44 23.04 -5.09
N ARG A 40 -4.54 22.67 -3.82
CA ARG A 40 -4.60 23.61 -2.70
C ARG A 40 -3.36 23.47 -1.84
N THR A 41 -2.99 24.55 -1.16
CA THR A 41 -1.98 24.55 -0.09
C THR A 41 -2.52 23.80 1.14
N PRO A 42 -1.67 23.44 2.12
CA PRO A 42 -2.11 22.91 3.40
C PRO A 42 -3.12 23.80 4.13
N ASP A 43 -3.04 25.13 3.91
CA ASP A 43 -3.93 26.15 4.51
C ASP A 43 -5.26 26.30 3.74
N GLY A 44 -5.46 25.51 2.67
CA GLY A 44 -6.69 25.48 1.89
C GLY A 44 -6.77 26.48 0.74
N GLU A 45 -5.77 27.34 0.56
CA GLU A 45 -5.69 28.29 -0.55
C GLU A 45 -5.42 27.58 -1.90
N ILE A 46 -5.86 28.20 -2.99
CA ILE A 46 -5.64 27.66 -4.34
C ILE A 46 -4.17 27.84 -4.74
N ALA A 47 -3.40 26.78 -4.71
CA ALA A 47 -2.01 26.79 -5.15
C ALA A 47 -1.89 26.78 -6.68
N LYS A 48 -2.72 25.96 -7.38
CA LYS A 48 -2.59 25.78 -8.84
C LYS A 48 -3.82 25.13 -9.45
N TYR A 49 -4.23 25.62 -10.60
CA TYR A 49 -5.15 24.93 -11.50
C TYR A 49 -4.36 23.97 -12.40
N LYS A 50 -4.72 22.69 -12.42
CA LYS A 50 -4.10 21.67 -13.25
C LYS A 50 -5.14 21.11 -14.22
N ALA A 51 -4.78 21.05 -15.50
CA ALA A 51 -5.54 20.33 -16.53
C ALA A 51 -4.69 19.18 -17.05
N ARG A 52 -5.33 18.05 -17.38
CA ARG A 52 -4.73 16.92 -18.10
C ARG A 52 -5.63 16.54 -19.25
N TYR A 53 -5.06 16.36 -20.42
CA TYR A 53 -5.77 15.78 -21.55
C TYR A 53 -5.56 14.28 -21.55
N CYS A 54 -6.65 13.52 -21.41
CA CYS A 54 -6.61 12.06 -21.25
C CYS A 54 -7.35 11.41 -22.42
N VAL A 55 -6.80 10.33 -22.98
CA VAL A 55 -7.47 9.48 -23.95
C VAL A 55 -8.54 8.63 -23.26
N ARG A 56 -9.64 8.35 -23.94
CA ARG A 56 -10.67 7.39 -23.51
C ARG A 56 -10.20 5.96 -23.87
N GLY A 57 -9.19 5.47 -23.15
CA GLY A 57 -8.63 4.14 -23.33
C GLY A 57 -9.61 3.01 -23.02
N ASP A 58 -10.68 3.30 -22.29
CA ASP A 58 -11.83 2.39 -22.12
C ASP A 58 -12.57 2.06 -23.42
N LEU A 59 -12.26 2.78 -24.51
CA LEU A 59 -12.82 2.57 -25.85
C LEU A 59 -11.78 2.01 -26.83
N GLU A 60 -10.58 1.63 -26.36
CA GLU A 60 -9.57 0.93 -27.15
C GLU A 60 -10.12 -0.44 -27.59
N GLU A 61 -9.78 -0.85 -28.81
CA GLU A 61 -10.10 -2.16 -29.34
C GLU A 61 -8.96 -3.15 -29.08
N GLY A 62 -9.30 -4.40 -28.79
CA GLY A 62 -8.33 -5.45 -28.47
C GLY A 62 -8.12 -5.64 -26.97
N GLU A 63 -7.26 -6.59 -26.63
CA GLU A 63 -6.89 -6.94 -25.25
C GLU A 63 -5.36 -6.79 -25.07
N PRO A 64 -4.83 -5.56 -25.06
CA PRO A 64 -3.40 -5.36 -24.85
C PRO A 64 -3.00 -5.74 -23.41
N GLU A 65 -1.77 -6.17 -23.23
CA GLU A 65 -1.21 -6.33 -21.91
C GLU A 65 -1.06 -4.96 -21.24
N THR A 66 -1.74 -4.77 -20.11
CA THR A 66 -1.84 -3.47 -19.43
C THR A 66 -1.22 -3.47 -18.04
N PHE A 67 -0.77 -4.64 -17.57
CA PHE A 67 -0.26 -4.78 -16.20
C PHE A 67 0.98 -3.90 -15.98
N ALA A 68 0.92 -3.05 -14.98
CA ALA A 68 2.04 -2.31 -14.41
C ALA A 68 2.09 -2.56 -12.90
N PRO A 69 3.22 -2.97 -12.35
CA PRO A 69 3.34 -3.17 -10.92
C PRO A 69 3.25 -1.82 -10.17
N VAL A 70 2.77 -1.89 -8.94
CA VAL A 70 2.81 -0.79 -7.98
C VAL A 70 3.53 -1.25 -6.72
N VAL A 71 4.30 -0.37 -6.09
CA VAL A 71 5.08 -0.70 -4.90
C VAL A 71 4.19 -1.15 -3.75
N ALA A 72 4.57 -2.23 -3.09
CA ALA A 72 3.91 -2.71 -1.88
C ALA A 72 4.29 -1.85 -0.67
N TRP A 73 3.34 -1.60 0.25
CA TRP A 73 3.63 -0.84 1.47
C TRP A 73 4.64 -1.53 2.40
N SER A 74 4.73 -2.85 2.35
CA SER A 74 5.81 -3.61 3.00
C SER A 74 7.18 -3.20 2.48
N SER A 75 7.31 -3.00 1.17
CA SER A 75 8.56 -2.56 0.53
C SER A 75 8.93 -1.13 0.88
N VAL A 76 7.93 -0.22 0.98
CA VAL A 76 8.16 1.16 1.45
C VAL A 76 8.68 1.16 2.90
N ARG A 77 8.07 0.36 3.78
CA ARG A 77 8.52 0.27 5.19
C ARG A 77 9.87 -0.42 5.31
N LEU A 78 10.12 -1.46 4.50
CA LEU A 78 11.43 -2.10 4.40
C LEU A 78 12.51 -1.11 3.99
N PHE A 79 12.25 -0.31 2.96
CA PHE A 79 13.14 0.76 2.50
C PHE A 79 13.48 1.75 3.63
N LEU A 80 12.47 2.22 4.37
CA LEU A 80 12.67 3.15 5.49
C LEU A 80 13.48 2.52 6.63
N ILE A 81 13.15 1.28 7.01
CA ILE A 81 13.86 0.56 8.08
C ILE A 81 15.33 0.35 7.68
N LEU A 82 15.59 -0.13 6.46
CA LEU A 82 16.95 -0.32 5.97
C LEU A 82 17.71 0.99 5.86
N SER A 83 17.09 2.07 5.37
CA SER A 83 17.73 3.40 5.29
C SER A 83 18.18 3.88 6.66
N LEU A 84 17.34 3.74 7.70
CA LEU A 84 17.68 4.07 9.09
C LEU A 84 18.77 3.15 9.63
N THR A 85 18.63 1.84 9.42
CA THR A 85 19.59 0.83 9.92
C THR A 85 21.00 1.04 9.34
N LEU A 86 21.06 1.45 8.06
CA LEU A 86 22.31 1.70 7.35
C LEU A 86 22.83 3.13 7.52
N ASN A 87 22.06 3.99 8.20
CA ASN A 87 22.31 5.43 8.29
C ASN A 87 22.51 6.08 6.90
N TRP A 88 21.67 5.69 5.94
CA TRP A 88 21.69 6.24 4.59
C TRP A 88 20.81 7.49 4.50
N ASP A 89 21.23 8.41 3.66
CA ASP A 89 20.44 9.58 3.31
C ASP A 89 19.32 9.18 2.33
N THR A 90 18.25 9.97 2.31
CA THR A 90 17.09 9.73 1.44
C THR A 90 16.69 10.99 0.70
N CYS A 91 16.22 10.84 -0.53
CA CYS A 91 15.61 11.92 -1.29
C CYS A 91 14.47 11.38 -2.16
N SER A 92 13.70 12.29 -2.76
CA SER A 92 12.68 11.96 -3.78
C SER A 92 12.97 12.69 -5.08
N ILE A 93 12.53 12.07 -6.18
CA ILE A 93 12.44 12.68 -7.49
C ILE A 93 11.04 12.45 -8.06
N ASP A 94 10.53 13.43 -8.82
CA ASP A 94 9.24 13.40 -9.53
C ASP A 94 9.52 13.44 -11.03
N PHE A 95 9.14 12.41 -11.78
CA PHE A 95 9.26 12.39 -13.22
C PHE A 95 8.24 13.30 -13.88
N SER A 96 8.72 14.34 -14.56
CA SER A 96 7.86 15.31 -15.23
C SER A 96 7.08 14.67 -16.36
N SER A 97 5.74 14.66 -16.28
CA SER A 97 4.88 14.11 -17.33
C SER A 97 5.27 12.67 -17.74
N ALA A 98 5.45 11.78 -16.77
CA ALA A 98 6.02 10.44 -16.89
C ALA A 98 5.55 9.66 -18.16
N PHE A 99 4.24 9.50 -18.37
CA PHE A 99 3.74 8.70 -19.49
C PHE A 99 4.19 9.20 -20.86
N VAL A 100 4.30 10.51 -21.07
CA VAL A 100 4.72 11.07 -22.37
C VAL A 100 6.23 11.01 -22.62
N GLN A 101 6.99 10.44 -21.69
CA GLN A 101 8.38 10.10 -21.93
C GLN A 101 8.56 8.73 -22.57
N ALA A 102 7.55 7.85 -22.49
CA ALA A 102 7.57 6.51 -23.07
C ALA A 102 7.02 6.50 -24.52
N MET A 103 7.71 5.82 -25.42
CA MET A 103 7.29 5.66 -26.83
C MET A 103 6.16 4.65 -26.94
N LEU A 104 5.18 4.91 -27.83
CA LEU A 104 4.22 3.91 -28.25
C LEU A 104 4.83 2.95 -29.28
N GLN A 105 4.54 1.65 -29.11
CA GLN A 105 4.92 0.64 -30.11
C GLN A 105 3.96 0.68 -31.30
N ASP A 106 2.67 0.71 -31.03
CA ASP A 106 1.61 0.79 -32.03
C ASP A 106 0.99 2.19 -32.04
N PRO A 107 0.78 2.78 -33.23
CA PRO A 107 0.20 4.13 -33.31
C PRO A 107 -1.28 4.14 -32.91
N VAL A 108 -1.65 5.08 -32.07
CA VAL A 108 -3.03 5.35 -31.66
C VAL A 108 -3.47 6.68 -32.25
N TRP A 109 -4.71 6.76 -32.77
CA TRP A 109 -5.29 7.99 -33.30
C TRP A 109 -6.33 8.53 -32.33
N ILE A 110 -6.25 9.85 -32.09
CA ILE A 110 -7.18 10.56 -31.20
C ILE A 110 -7.76 11.79 -31.89
N HIS A 111 -8.97 12.16 -31.51
CA HIS A 111 -9.55 13.42 -31.95
C HIS A 111 -8.78 14.63 -31.42
N MET A 112 -8.84 15.74 -32.18
CA MET A 112 -8.32 17.04 -31.69
C MET A 112 -8.94 17.39 -30.34
N PRO A 113 -8.14 17.90 -29.39
CA PRO A 113 -8.65 18.34 -28.10
C PRO A 113 -9.72 19.44 -28.25
N ARG A 114 -10.85 19.28 -27.55
CA ARG A 114 -11.92 20.27 -27.57
C ARG A 114 -11.40 21.66 -27.14
N GLY A 115 -11.68 22.67 -27.93
CA GLY A 115 -11.21 24.07 -27.71
C GLY A 115 -9.87 24.38 -28.36
N PHE A 116 -9.28 23.44 -29.09
CA PHE A 116 -8.07 23.60 -29.89
C PHE A 116 -8.35 23.18 -31.33
N THR A 117 -7.97 24.02 -32.27
CA THR A 117 -8.15 23.79 -33.70
C THR A 117 -6.81 23.63 -34.39
N SER A 118 -6.79 22.84 -35.48
CA SER A 118 -5.58 22.72 -36.31
C SER A 118 -5.30 24.05 -37.04
N GLY A 119 -4.00 24.37 -37.16
CA GLY A 119 -3.56 25.62 -37.83
C GLY A 119 -3.65 25.58 -39.36
N THR A 120 -4.24 24.56 -39.99
CA THR A 120 -4.22 24.44 -41.47
C THR A 120 -5.47 25.02 -42.15
N ALA A 121 -5.20 25.91 -43.10
CA ALA A 121 -6.23 26.65 -43.89
C ALA A 121 -7.06 25.83 -44.87
N ASN A 122 -6.85 24.54 -45.06
CA ASN A 122 -7.39 23.74 -46.15
C ASN A 122 -8.65 22.94 -45.85
N GLY A 123 -9.39 23.20 -44.78
CA GLY A 123 -10.69 22.58 -44.52
C GLY A 123 -10.71 21.04 -44.35
N SER A 124 -9.56 20.35 -44.43
CA SER A 124 -9.48 18.91 -44.19
C SER A 124 -9.63 18.59 -42.71
N LYS A 125 -10.45 17.54 -42.42
CA LYS A 125 -10.61 17.05 -41.04
C LYS A 125 -9.31 16.42 -40.56
N ARG A 126 -8.80 16.89 -39.42
CA ARG A 126 -7.52 16.44 -38.84
C ARG A 126 -7.75 15.62 -37.58
N CYS A 127 -6.82 14.72 -37.32
CA CYS A 127 -6.71 13.98 -36.06
C CYS A 127 -5.23 13.93 -35.61
N LEU A 128 -4.99 13.49 -34.39
CA LEU A 128 -3.66 13.34 -33.83
C LEU A 128 -3.26 11.86 -33.84
N ARG A 129 -2.12 11.56 -34.42
CA ARG A 129 -1.47 10.25 -34.29
C ARG A 129 -0.49 10.32 -33.13
N LEU A 130 -0.73 9.59 -32.07
CA LEU A 130 0.16 9.50 -30.94
C LEU A 130 1.45 8.80 -31.34
N VAL A 131 2.58 9.34 -30.91
CA VAL A 131 3.93 8.79 -31.04
C VAL A 131 4.44 8.31 -29.69
N LYS A 132 4.04 9.03 -28.63
CA LYS A 132 4.35 8.71 -27.25
C LYS A 132 3.07 8.33 -26.48
N SER A 133 3.26 7.63 -25.39
CA SER A 133 2.18 7.28 -24.48
C SER A 133 1.51 8.52 -23.89
N LEU A 134 0.23 8.44 -23.60
CA LEU A 134 -0.55 9.55 -23.05
C LEU A 134 -1.48 9.06 -21.94
N TYR A 135 -1.80 9.95 -21.00
CA TYR A 135 -2.76 9.68 -19.94
C TYR A 135 -4.07 9.13 -20.49
N GLY A 136 -4.57 8.06 -19.86
CA GLY A 136 -5.83 7.42 -20.21
C GLY A 136 -5.71 6.25 -21.18
N LEU A 137 -4.59 6.06 -21.87
CA LEU A 137 -4.33 4.82 -22.61
C LEU A 137 -4.15 3.66 -21.63
N SER A 138 -4.72 2.51 -21.93
CA SER A 138 -4.67 1.31 -21.11
C SER A 138 -3.22 0.80 -20.91
N VAL A 139 -2.38 0.93 -21.95
CA VAL A 139 -0.98 0.51 -21.96
C VAL A 139 0.00 1.52 -21.34
N ALA A 140 -0.42 2.77 -21.08
CA ALA A 140 0.46 3.84 -20.66
C ALA A 140 1.25 3.53 -19.36
N PRO A 141 0.63 2.96 -18.30
CA PRO A 141 1.37 2.62 -17.09
C PRO A 141 2.47 1.58 -17.33
N ARG A 142 2.19 0.55 -18.16
CA ARG A 142 3.16 -0.50 -18.49
C ARG A 142 4.34 0.04 -19.28
N LEU A 143 4.08 0.78 -20.37
CA LEU A 143 5.14 1.36 -21.20
C LEU A 143 6.04 2.31 -20.42
N TRP A 144 5.45 3.09 -19.51
CA TRP A 144 6.23 3.96 -18.63
C TRP A 144 7.09 3.15 -17.65
N PHE A 145 6.52 2.15 -16.99
CA PHE A 145 7.25 1.29 -16.07
C PHE A 145 8.44 0.59 -16.78
N GLU A 146 8.22 0.01 -17.94
CA GLU A 146 9.28 -0.62 -18.74
C GLU A 146 10.37 0.38 -19.14
N HIS A 147 9.97 1.62 -19.51
CA HIS A 147 10.91 2.67 -19.89
C HIS A 147 11.81 3.08 -18.73
N VAL A 148 11.23 3.39 -17.57
CA VAL A 148 12.01 3.79 -16.39
C VAL A 148 12.84 2.63 -15.84
N LEU A 149 12.30 1.42 -15.82
CA LEU A 149 13.03 0.23 -15.39
C LEU A 149 14.27 -0.01 -16.24
N LYS A 150 14.18 0.12 -17.58
CA LYS A 150 15.31 0.00 -18.50
C LYS A 150 16.40 1.02 -18.17
N ALA A 151 16.01 2.25 -17.79
CA ALA A 151 16.97 3.29 -17.46
C ALA A 151 17.76 2.97 -16.17
N PHE A 152 17.12 2.37 -15.17
CA PHE A 152 17.81 1.93 -13.95
C PHE A 152 18.64 0.66 -14.19
N THR A 153 18.09 -0.35 -14.87
CA THR A 153 18.78 -1.62 -15.10
C THR A 153 20.02 -1.46 -15.97
N SER A 154 20.01 -0.54 -16.96
CA SER A 154 21.19 -0.22 -17.77
C SER A 154 22.34 0.39 -16.95
N GLN A 155 22.04 0.92 -15.76
CA GLN A 155 23.04 1.41 -14.80
C GLN A 155 23.46 0.34 -13.77
N GLY A 156 23.00 -0.92 -13.94
CA GLY A 156 23.36 -2.06 -13.10
C GLY A 156 22.50 -2.21 -11.83
N PHE A 157 21.33 -1.55 -11.76
CA PHE A 157 20.35 -1.85 -10.73
C PHE A 157 19.72 -3.21 -10.97
N LYS A 158 19.48 -3.93 -9.88
CA LYS A 158 18.70 -5.17 -9.85
C LYS A 158 17.29 -4.87 -9.35
N GLN A 159 16.33 -5.53 -9.97
CA GLN A 159 14.93 -5.52 -9.58
C GLN A 159 14.68 -6.64 -8.57
N SER A 160 13.96 -6.38 -7.50
CA SER A 160 13.54 -7.43 -6.58
C SER A 160 12.58 -8.41 -7.28
N GLN A 161 12.75 -9.70 -7.01
CA GLN A 161 11.85 -10.74 -7.51
C GLN A 161 10.49 -10.74 -6.81
N ASN A 162 10.42 -10.16 -5.60
CA ASN A 162 9.21 -10.13 -4.77
C ASN A 162 8.41 -8.84 -4.91
N ASP A 163 9.07 -7.73 -5.28
CA ASP A 163 8.42 -6.45 -5.60
C ASP A 163 9.15 -5.78 -6.75
N PRO A 164 8.59 -5.81 -7.97
CA PRO A 164 9.22 -5.22 -9.15
C PRO A 164 9.48 -3.71 -9.07
N CYS A 165 8.84 -3.01 -8.13
CA CYS A 165 9.03 -1.58 -7.89
C CYS A 165 10.18 -1.26 -6.91
N PHE A 166 10.80 -2.28 -6.33
CA PHE A 166 11.97 -2.13 -5.46
C PHE A 166 13.25 -2.47 -6.22
N LEU A 167 14.10 -1.47 -6.44
CA LEU A 167 15.38 -1.62 -7.12
C LEU A 167 16.53 -1.38 -6.14
N TYR A 168 17.64 -2.07 -6.36
CA TYR A 168 18.82 -1.91 -5.49
C TYR A 168 20.13 -2.10 -6.25
N LYS A 169 21.18 -1.42 -5.79
CA LYS A 169 22.54 -1.54 -6.31
C LYS A 169 23.53 -1.10 -5.23
N SER A 170 24.41 -2.02 -4.78
CA SER A 170 25.51 -1.76 -3.82
C SER A 170 25.20 -0.75 -2.68
N THR A 171 25.11 0.53 -3.00
CA THR A 171 25.01 1.67 -2.10
C THR A 171 23.76 2.51 -2.30
N ILE A 172 22.81 2.03 -3.13
CA ILE A 172 21.56 2.73 -3.45
C ILE A 172 20.38 1.76 -3.44
N MET A 173 19.27 2.17 -2.85
CA MET A 173 17.94 1.55 -2.96
C MET A 173 16.97 2.56 -3.60
N VAL A 174 16.07 2.06 -4.42
CA VAL A 174 15.07 2.87 -5.14
C VAL A 174 13.69 2.23 -5.02
N LEU A 175 12.69 3.06 -4.75
CA LEU A 175 11.26 2.74 -4.82
C LEU A 175 10.65 3.45 -6.01
N LEU A 176 9.99 2.73 -6.90
CA LEU A 176 9.27 3.28 -8.05
C LEU A 176 7.77 3.27 -7.82
N TYR A 177 7.12 4.41 -7.97
CA TYR A 177 5.66 4.51 -7.99
C TYR A 177 5.21 5.51 -9.05
N VAL A 178 5.01 5.03 -10.26
CA VAL A 178 4.63 5.84 -11.44
C VAL A 178 5.61 6.99 -11.66
N ASP A 179 5.24 8.22 -11.29
CA ASP A 179 6.04 9.45 -11.35
C ASP A 179 6.86 9.74 -10.09
N ASP A 180 6.44 9.21 -8.94
CA ASP A 180 7.10 9.40 -7.65
C ASP A 180 8.20 8.35 -7.41
N VAL A 181 9.40 8.75 -7.06
CA VAL A 181 10.53 7.86 -6.78
C VAL A 181 11.21 8.21 -5.47
N GLY A 182 11.29 7.25 -4.56
CA GLY A 182 12.10 7.32 -3.34
C GLY A 182 13.49 6.73 -3.57
N ILE A 183 14.55 7.42 -3.14
CA ILE A 183 15.94 6.97 -3.26
C ILE A 183 16.60 7.04 -1.89
N ALA A 184 17.23 5.94 -1.45
CA ALA A 184 18.14 5.91 -0.32
C ALA A 184 19.55 5.61 -0.81
N TYR A 185 20.54 6.32 -0.28
CA TYR A 185 21.91 6.24 -0.75
C TYR A 185 22.93 6.40 0.38
N ALA A 186 24.07 5.70 0.25
CA ALA A 186 25.17 5.77 1.21
C ALA A 186 26.07 7.00 0.99
N ASN A 187 26.25 7.42 -0.27
CA ASN A 187 27.17 8.49 -0.66
C ASN A 187 26.52 9.44 -1.65
N GLN A 188 26.72 10.74 -1.49
CA GLN A 188 26.19 11.76 -2.38
C GLN A 188 26.70 11.60 -3.81
N SER A 189 27.95 11.21 -4.02
CA SER A 189 28.55 10.99 -5.35
C SER A 189 27.84 9.89 -6.15
N ASP A 190 27.35 8.84 -5.47
CA ASP A 190 26.63 7.75 -6.12
C ASP A 190 25.25 8.24 -6.58
N LEU A 191 24.57 9.06 -5.77
CA LEU A 191 23.31 9.72 -6.15
C LEU A 191 23.52 10.66 -7.34
N ASP A 192 24.55 11.54 -7.31
CA ASP A 192 24.82 12.49 -8.37
C ASP A 192 25.13 11.78 -9.70
N THR A 193 25.85 10.67 -9.65
CA THR A 193 26.12 9.80 -10.79
C THR A 193 24.82 9.20 -11.34
N LEU A 194 23.96 8.67 -10.49
CA LEU A 194 22.65 8.12 -10.87
C LEU A 194 21.82 9.17 -11.61
N LEU A 195 21.63 10.36 -10.98
CA LEU A 195 20.79 11.42 -11.54
C LEU A 195 21.36 11.96 -12.85
N SER A 196 22.68 12.17 -12.94
CA SER A 196 23.34 12.56 -14.19
C SER A 196 23.10 11.56 -15.33
N ASN A 197 23.18 10.27 -15.03
CA ASN A 197 22.95 9.22 -16.01
C ASN A 197 21.48 9.13 -16.46
N LEU A 198 20.51 9.32 -15.55
CA LEU A 198 19.09 9.40 -15.91
C LEU A 198 18.83 10.58 -16.86
N THR A 199 19.43 11.74 -16.58
CA THR A 199 19.33 12.92 -17.46
C THR A 199 19.98 12.66 -18.84
N LYS A 200 21.15 12.00 -18.89
CA LYS A 200 21.82 11.63 -20.17
C LYS A 200 21.01 10.66 -21.00
N GLN A 201 20.17 9.83 -20.36
CA GLN A 201 19.24 8.93 -21.02
C GLN A 201 17.95 9.60 -21.48
N GLY A 202 17.82 10.91 -21.30
CA GLY A 202 16.70 11.73 -21.75
C GLY A 202 15.51 11.73 -20.80
N LEU A 203 15.66 11.25 -19.56
CA LEU A 203 14.60 11.29 -18.56
C LEU A 203 14.52 12.69 -17.93
N GLU A 204 13.31 13.27 -17.95
CA GLU A 204 13.02 14.56 -17.33
C GLU A 204 12.40 14.35 -15.94
N PHE A 205 13.04 14.89 -14.92
CA PHE A 205 12.57 14.81 -13.53
C PHE A 205 12.96 16.05 -12.74
N THR A 206 12.29 16.27 -11.63
CA THR A 206 12.65 17.28 -10.62
C THR A 206 13.08 16.56 -9.35
N LYS A 207 14.22 16.96 -8.79
CA LYS A 207 14.63 16.51 -7.45
C LYS A 207 13.94 17.41 -6.44
N GLU A 208 13.19 16.81 -5.50
CA GLU A 208 12.63 17.55 -4.39
C GLU A 208 13.73 18.03 -3.44
N GLN A 209 13.55 19.24 -2.89
CA GLN A 209 14.52 19.79 -1.94
C GLN A 209 14.35 19.10 -0.58
N GLY A 210 15.46 18.63 -0.03
CA GLY A 210 15.50 18.00 1.31
C GLY A 210 15.51 16.48 1.30
N THR A 211 15.17 15.92 2.44
CA THR A 211 15.05 14.48 2.67
C THR A 211 13.69 13.98 2.18
N PHE A 212 13.57 12.66 2.01
CA PHE A 212 12.31 11.99 1.67
C PHE A 212 11.26 12.22 2.79
N THR A 213 10.39 13.21 2.62
CA THR A 213 9.44 13.66 3.65
C THR A 213 8.00 13.27 3.39
N ASP A 214 7.66 13.02 2.13
CA ASP A 214 6.31 12.67 1.71
C ASP A 214 6.34 11.60 0.63
N PHE A 215 5.47 10.60 0.75
CA PHE A 215 5.29 9.59 -0.28
C PHE A 215 3.86 9.06 -0.24
N LEU A 216 3.16 9.14 -1.37
CA LEU A 216 1.79 8.64 -1.51
C LEU A 216 0.83 9.16 -0.41
N GLY A 217 0.96 10.43 -0.03
CA GLY A 217 0.09 11.04 0.99
C GLY A 217 0.39 10.61 2.44
N ILE A 218 1.55 9.99 2.67
CA ILE A 218 2.09 9.72 4.02
C ILE A 218 3.26 10.65 4.24
N LYS A 219 3.26 11.32 5.38
CA LYS A 219 4.34 12.19 5.82
C LYS A 219 5.33 11.41 6.69
N PHE A 220 6.61 11.55 6.37
CA PHE A 220 7.74 10.99 7.13
C PHE A 220 8.41 12.11 7.92
N VAL A 221 8.37 11.99 9.25
CA VAL A 221 8.99 12.95 10.15
C VAL A 221 10.19 12.29 10.82
N LYS A 222 11.41 12.67 10.39
CA LYS A 222 12.66 12.17 10.96
C LYS A 222 12.94 12.88 12.30
N ASP A 223 13.20 12.11 13.33
CA ASP A 223 13.76 12.55 14.59
C ASP A 223 15.23 12.12 14.64
N ALA A 224 16.12 13.07 14.41
CA ALA A 224 17.56 12.81 14.36
C ALA A 224 18.14 12.48 15.74
N VAL A 225 17.53 12.96 16.84
CA VAL A 225 18.01 12.71 18.20
C VAL A 225 17.76 11.26 18.60
N ASN A 226 16.55 10.76 18.32
CA ASN A 226 16.16 9.39 18.67
C ASN A 226 16.42 8.39 17.53
N ASN A 227 16.93 8.85 16.38
CA ASN A 227 17.10 8.08 15.16
C ASN A 227 15.85 7.29 14.77
N THR A 228 14.73 7.99 14.69
CA THR A 228 13.42 7.42 14.31
C THR A 228 12.80 8.17 13.16
N VAL A 229 11.86 7.51 12.46
CA VAL A 229 10.97 8.16 11.50
C VAL A 229 9.53 7.86 11.89
N THR A 230 8.73 8.91 12.03
CA THR A 230 7.29 8.78 12.29
C THR A 230 6.51 8.91 10.99
N LEU A 231 5.70 7.90 10.66
CA LEU A 231 4.80 7.89 9.52
C LEU A 231 3.45 8.41 9.96
N THR A 232 2.97 9.50 9.35
CA THR A 232 1.68 10.12 9.71
C THR A 232 0.82 10.46 8.50
N GLN A 233 -0.51 10.49 8.72
CA GLN A 233 -1.51 10.90 7.73
C GLN A 233 -2.51 11.90 8.35
N LYS A 234 -2.00 12.92 9.03
CA LYS A 234 -2.82 13.92 9.73
C LYS A 234 -3.89 14.54 8.82
N GLY A 235 -3.52 14.91 7.60
CA GLY A 235 -4.46 15.50 6.64
C GLY A 235 -5.61 14.57 6.26
N LEU A 236 -5.37 13.26 6.16
CA LEU A 236 -6.42 12.28 5.90
C LEU A 236 -7.34 12.12 7.11
N ILE A 237 -6.79 12.07 8.32
CA ILE A 237 -7.58 12.01 9.57
C ILE A 237 -8.46 13.24 9.69
N GLN A 238 -7.91 14.42 9.44
CA GLN A 238 -8.68 15.68 9.47
C GLN A 238 -9.82 15.65 8.45
N LYS A 239 -9.55 15.18 7.23
CA LYS A 239 -10.56 15.04 6.18
C LYS A 239 -11.69 14.07 6.59
N ILE A 240 -11.37 12.97 7.28
CA ILE A 240 -12.38 12.02 7.79
C ILE A 240 -13.26 12.68 8.86
N ILE A 241 -12.64 13.40 9.81
CA ILE A 241 -13.36 14.12 10.89
C ILE A 241 -14.31 15.17 10.30
N GLU A 242 -13.85 15.93 9.30
CA GLU A 242 -14.67 16.93 8.61
C GLU A 242 -15.81 16.31 7.81
N ALA A 243 -15.52 15.27 7.03
CA ALA A 243 -16.52 14.60 6.20
C ALA A 243 -17.62 13.93 7.02
N THR A 244 -17.34 13.55 8.27
CA THR A 244 -18.33 12.98 9.20
C THR A 244 -19.01 14.01 10.11
N GLY A 245 -18.64 15.31 10.00
CA GLY A 245 -19.17 16.38 10.85
C GLY A 245 -18.77 16.28 12.33
N MET A 246 -17.66 15.58 12.64
CA MET A 246 -17.32 15.21 14.02
C MET A 246 -16.18 16.06 14.63
N ARG A 247 -16.07 17.35 14.25
CA ARG A 247 -15.01 18.24 14.78
C ARG A 247 -15.08 18.43 16.29
N ASP A 248 -16.30 18.53 16.83
CA ASP A 248 -16.55 18.81 18.25
C ASP A 248 -17.00 17.56 19.01
N CYS A 249 -16.58 16.38 18.57
CA CYS A 249 -16.99 15.12 19.20
C CYS A 249 -16.18 14.81 20.48
N ASN A 250 -16.84 14.16 21.44
CA ASN A 250 -16.14 13.61 22.60
C ASN A 250 -15.16 12.51 22.18
N PRO A 251 -13.88 12.58 22.57
CA PRO A 251 -12.86 11.61 22.20
C PRO A 251 -13.11 10.23 22.82
N ASN A 252 -12.65 9.17 22.13
CA ASN A 252 -12.68 7.80 22.66
C ASN A 252 -11.25 7.25 22.84
N TRP A 253 -11.10 6.24 23.70
CA TRP A 253 -9.81 5.62 24.03
C TRP A 253 -9.46 4.43 23.14
N THR A 254 -10.47 3.75 22.59
CA THR A 254 -10.34 2.58 21.73
C THR A 254 -11.15 2.78 20.44
N PRO A 255 -10.71 2.24 19.28
CA PRO A 255 -11.42 2.41 18.02
C PRO A 255 -12.64 1.49 17.88
N ALA A 256 -12.75 0.46 18.71
CA ALA A 256 -13.83 -0.51 18.68
C ALA A 256 -14.36 -0.77 20.10
N ILE A 257 -15.62 -1.17 20.18
CA ILE A 257 -16.18 -1.78 21.38
C ILE A 257 -15.70 -3.23 21.48
N GLN A 258 -15.73 -3.81 22.67
CA GLN A 258 -15.33 -5.22 22.90
C GLN A 258 -16.18 -6.21 22.10
N GLN A 259 -17.42 -5.82 21.84
CA GLN A 259 -18.39 -6.64 21.14
C GLN A 259 -18.20 -6.59 19.63
N THR A 260 -18.16 -7.74 18.95
CA THR A 260 -18.06 -7.83 17.50
C THR A 260 -19.30 -7.26 16.81
N LEU A 261 -19.14 -6.52 15.73
CA LEU A 261 -20.20 -5.90 14.95
C LEU A 261 -20.92 -6.92 14.08
N GLY A 262 -22.23 -7.08 14.22
CA GLY A 262 -23.07 -8.01 13.45
C GLY A 262 -23.79 -7.34 12.29
N ILE A 263 -24.51 -8.15 11.49
CA ILE A 263 -25.30 -7.72 10.31
C ILE A 263 -26.43 -6.78 10.69
N ASP A 264 -27.01 -6.92 11.91
CA ASP A 264 -28.13 -6.09 12.40
C ASP A 264 -29.33 -6.07 11.43
N PRO A 265 -29.97 -7.24 11.17
CA PRO A 265 -31.01 -7.37 10.13
C PRO A 265 -32.22 -6.48 10.38
N ASP A 266 -32.61 -6.33 11.64
CA ASP A 266 -33.77 -5.52 12.08
C ASP A 266 -33.41 -4.07 12.39
N GLY A 267 -32.14 -3.69 12.26
CA GLY A 267 -31.65 -2.34 12.54
C GLY A 267 -32.16 -1.30 11.56
N GLU A 268 -32.34 -0.09 12.05
CA GLU A 268 -32.70 1.06 11.23
C GLU A 268 -31.66 1.31 10.13
N ALA A 269 -32.12 1.69 8.93
CA ALA A 269 -31.24 2.12 7.86
C ALA A 269 -30.35 3.29 8.30
N MET A 270 -29.16 3.36 7.78
CA MET A 270 -28.28 4.50 8.01
C MET A 270 -28.95 5.79 7.53
N ASN A 271 -28.96 6.80 8.37
CA ASN A 271 -29.50 8.13 8.07
C ASN A 271 -28.43 9.19 8.38
N GLU A 272 -27.33 9.17 7.65
CA GLU A 272 -26.22 10.11 7.78
C GLU A 272 -26.03 10.88 6.46
N GLU A 273 -25.64 12.14 6.53
CA GLU A 273 -25.40 12.96 5.33
C GLU A 273 -24.13 12.57 4.55
N TRP A 274 -23.24 11.79 5.17
CA TRP A 274 -22.00 11.36 4.56
C TRP A 274 -22.09 9.97 3.93
N SER A 275 -21.26 9.74 2.91
CA SER A 275 -21.18 8.46 2.20
C SER A 275 -20.43 7.42 3.02
N TYR A 276 -21.10 6.35 3.44
CA TYR A 276 -20.51 5.24 4.19
C TYR A 276 -19.32 4.60 3.44
N PRO A 277 -19.43 4.19 2.16
CA PRO A 277 -18.32 3.60 1.43
C PRO A 277 -17.12 4.54 1.28
N SER A 278 -17.37 5.85 1.14
CA SER A 278 -16.30 6.85 1.02
C SER A 278 -15.50 6.96 2.32
N ILE A 279 -16.16 6.99 3.47
CA ILE A 279 -15.50 7.04 4.78
C ILE A 279 -14.73 5.73 5.02
N VAL A 280 -15.35 4.57 4.75
CA VAL A 280 -14.69 3.27 4.90
C VAL A 280 -13.45 3.19 4.00
N GLY A 281 -13.51 3.67 2.75
CA GLY A 281 -12.34 3.72 1.86
C GLY A 281 -11.18 4.54 2.43
N MET A 282 -11.47 5.72 3.01
CA MET A 282 -10.46 6.55 3.69
C MET A 282 -9.89 5.86 4.94
N LEU A 283 -10.74 5.20 5.73
CA LEU A 283 -10.32 4.44 6.91
C LEU A 283 -9.47 3.22 6.55
N LEU A 284 -9.81 2.50 5.48
CA LEU A 284 -9.00 1.38 4.96
C LEU A 284 -7.61 1.87 4.56
N TYR A 285 -7.52 2.97 3.82
CA TYR A 285 -6.22 3.54 3.43
C TYR A 285 -5.38 3.94 4.65
N LEU A 286 -6.01 4.54 5.67
CA LEU A 286 -5.35 4.91 6.92
C LEU A 286 -4.87 3.68 7.71
N SER A 287 -5.73 2.66 7.85
CA SER A 287 -5.46 1.46 8.65
C SER A 287 -4.35 0.59 8.07
N THR A 288 -4.24 0.51 6.74
CA THR A 288 -3.22 -0.30 6.06
C THR A 288 -1.87 0.39 5.98
N ASN A 289 -1.83 1.70 6.15
CA ASN A 289 -0.61 2.48 5.93
C ASN A 289 0.10 2.93 7.21
N THR A 290 -0.58 3.59 8.12
CA THR A 290 0.05 4.19 9.30
C THR A 290 -0.63 3.87 10.62
N ARG A 291 -1.83 3.27 10.59
CA ARG A 291 -2.66 3.07 11.79
C ARG A 291 -3.14 1.61 11.93
N PRO A 292 -2.22 0.66 12.22
CA PRO A 292 -2.60 -0.74 12.52
C PRO A 292 -3.60 -0.87 13.66
N ASP A 293 -3.60 0.05 14.61
CA ASP A 293 -4.49 0.11 15.77
C ASP A 293 -5.99 0.22 15.43
N ILE A 294 -6.35 0.73 14.26
CA ILE A 294 -7.76 0.75 13.83
C ILE A 294 -8.13 -0.41 12.89
N SER A 295 -7.19 -1.30 12.54
CA SER A 295 -7.41 -2.31 11.48
C SER A 295 -8.55 -3.28 11.80
N PHE A 296 -8.67 -3.71 13.05
CA PHE A 296 -9.79 -4.55 13.47
C PHE A 296 -11.13 -3.82 13.29
N ALA A 297 -11.26 -2.62 13.85
CA ALA A 297 -12.48 -1.82 13.77
C ALA A 297 -12.89 -1.51 12.34
N VAL A 298 -11.91 -1.14 11.49
CA VAL A 298 -12.14 -0.84 10.07
C VAL A 298 -12.57 -2.10 9.31
N SER A 299 -11.95 -3.26 9.59
CA SER A 299 -12.36 -4.51 8.95
C SER A 299 -13.79 -4.94 9.33
N GLN A 300 -14.25 -4.56 10.50
CA GLN A 300 -15.63 -4.80 10.93
C GLN A 300 -16.62 -3.95 10.11
N VAL A 301 -16.42 -2.63 10.05
CA VAL A 301 -17.33 -1.72 9.35
C VAL A 301 -17.30 -1.92 7.83
N ALA A 302 -16.17 -2.33 7.26
CA ALA A 302 -16.01 -2.57 5.82
C ALA A 302 -16.94 -3.68 5.28
N ARG A 303 -17.41 -4.59 6.13
CA ARG A 303 -18.35 -5.67 5.78
C ARG A 303 -19.71 -5.15 5.32
N PHE A 304 -20.09 -3.93 5.69
CA PHE A 304 -21.45 -3.40 5.57
C PHE A 304 -21.59 -2.29 4.51
N ASN A 305 -20.63 -2.16 3.59
CA ASN A 305 -20.62 -1.12 2.54
C ASN A 305 -21.87 -1.10 1.66
N HIS A 306 -22.51 -2.25 1.42
CA HIS A 306 -23.66 -2.36 0.52
C HIS A 306 -24.99 -2.03 1.20
N ASN A 307 -25.14 -2.30 2.50
CA ASN A 307 -26.36 -2.07 3.25
C ASN A 307 -26.06 -1.66 4.69
N PRO A 308 -25.50 -0.45 4.90
CA PRO A 308 -25.15 0.01 6.23
C PRO A 308 -26.38 0.32 7.06
N LYS A 309 -26.36 -0.12 8.32
CA LYS A 309 -27.36 0.22 9.35
C LYS A 309 -26.85 1.34 10.24
N ARG A 310 -27.76 1.91 11.05
CA ARG A 310 -27.43 2.93 12.06
C ARG A 310 -26.36 2.46 13.05
N SER A 311 -26.40 1.19 13.44
CA SER A 311 -25.37 0.56 14.29
C SER A 311 -23.98 0.58 13.64
N HIS A 312 -23.91 0.32 12.33
CA HIS A 312 -22.66 0.34 11.56
C HIS A 312 -22.10 1.78 11.44
N ALA A 313 -22.97 2.78 11.23
CA ALA A 313 -22.58 4.18 11.22
C ALA A 313 -22.07 4.63 12.61
N SER A 314 -22.70 4.16 13.69
CA SER A 314 -22.26 4.41 15.07
C SER A 314 -20.86 3.81 15.33
N ALA A 315 -20.57 2.64 14.78
CA ALA A 315 -19.23 2.03 14.85
C ALA A 315 -18.17 2.89 14.13
N ILE A 316 -18.48 3.44 12.94
CA ILE A 316 -17.58 4.42 12.28
C ILE A 316 -17.37 5.65 13.16
N LYS A 317 -18.43 6.21 13.76
CA LYS A 317 -18.31 7.35 14.68
C LYS A 317 -17.40 7.04 15.89
N THR A 318 -17.40 5.79 16.37
CA THR A 318 -16.47 5.33 17.42
C THR A 318 -15.02 5.37 16.95
N ILE A 319 -14.74 4.91 15.73
CA ILE A 319 -13.40 5.01 15.13
C ILE A 319 -12.98 6.47 14.97
N VAL A 320 -13.88 7.34 14.49
CA VAL A 320 -13.58 8.76 14.28
C VAL A 320 -13.29 9.48 15.61
N ARG A 321 -14.03 9.20 16.68
CA ARG A 321 -13.74 9.73 18.03
C ARG A 321 -12.35 9.32 18.54
N TYR A 322 -11.94 8.07 18.27
CA TYR A 322 -10.61 7.61 18.58
C TYR A 322 -9.54 8.33 17.74
N LEU A 323 -9.78 8.49 16.43
CA LEU A 323 -8.88 9.22 15.53
C LEU A 323 -8.79 10.71 15.91
N HIS A 324 -9.89 11.33 16.32
CA HIS A 324 -9.90 12.72 16.83
C HIS A 324 -8.93 12.88 18.01
N ARG A 325 -8.97 11.93 18.97
CA ARG A 325 -8.04 11.91 20.12
C ARG A 325 -6.59 11.73 19.71
N THR A 326 -6.34 10.97 18.65
CA THR A 326 -5.02 10.51 18.25
C THR A 326 -4.63 11.03 16.84
N HIS A 327 -5.14 12.22 16.47
CA HIS A 327 -5.01 12.77 15.11
C HIS A 327 -3.56 13.09 14.72
N ASP A 328 -2.70 13.35 15.70
CA ASP A 328 -1.29 13.65 15.55
C ASP A 328 -0.40 12.39 15.55
N LYS A 329 -0.96 11.22 15.87
CA LYS A 329 -0.24 9.96 16.02
C LYS A 329 -0.15 9.19 14.69
N GLY A 330 0.88 8.34 14.63
CA GLY A 330 1.14 7.50 13.47
C GLY A 330 1.91 6.25 13.87
N MET A 331 2.84 5.80 13.05
CA MET A 331 3.70 4.65 13.32
C MET A 331 5.15 5.12 13.43
N ILE A 332 5.84 4.75 14.49
CA ILE A 332 7.23 5.09 14.71
C ILE A 332 8.11 3.93 14.25
N VAL A 333 8.92 4.19 13.23
CA VAL A 333 9.99 3.29 12.76
C VAL A 333 11.26 3.64 13.54
N ARG A 334 11.89 2.63 14.16
CA ARG A 334 13.09 2.81 14.99
C ARG A 334 14.28 2.10 14.36
N LEU A 335 15.49 2.58 14.66
CA LEU A 335 16.70 1.84 14.37
C LEU A 335 16.76 0.61 15.29
N THR A 336 16.87 -0.56 14.70
CA THR A 336 17.10 -1.81 15.41
C THR A 336 18.44 -2.38 14.95
N GLY A 337 19.24 -2.86 15.87
CA GLY A 337 20.52 -3.53 15.54
C GLY A 337 20.34 -4.93 14.94
N ASP A 338 19.12 -5.40 14.75
CA ASP A 338 18.76 -6.75 14.32
C ASP A 338 17.84 -6.72 13.08
N LEU A 339 18.12 -7.60 12.13
CA LEU A 339 17.29 -7.81 10.91
C LEU A 339 16.39 -9.04 11.05
N SER A 340 15.99 -9.41 12.27
CA SER A 340 15.03 -10.50 12.48
C SER A 340 13.64 -10.14 11.97
N ILE A 341 12.99 -11.09 11.32
CA ILE A 341 11.59 -11.01 10.93
C ILE A 341 10.77 -11.78 11.95
N ASP A 342 9.91 -11.08 12.67
CA ASP A 342 9.01 -11.64 13.67
C ASP A 342 7.57 -11.52 13.21
N CYS A 343 6.82 -12.61 13.34
CA CYS A 343 5.40 -12.65 13.02
C CYS A 343 4.61 -13.06 14.27
N TYR A 344 3.69 -12.21 14.70
CA TYR A 344 2.69 -12.50 15.72
C TYR A 344 1.40 -12.86 15.01
N VAL A 345 0.80 -13.99 15.34
CA VAL A 345 -0.41 -14.50 14.66
C VAL A 345 -1.43 -14.99 15.66
N ASP A 346 -2.71 -14.68 15.41
CA ASP A 346 -3.85 -15.08 16.24
C ASP A 346 -5.09 -15.32 15.36
N ALA A 347 -6.01 -16.14 15.83
CA ALA A 347 -7.32 -16.31 15.20
C ALA A 347 -8.46 -16.24 16.22
N ASP A 348 -9.48 -15.46 15.90
CA ASP A 348 -10.75 -15.47 16.62
C ASP A 348 -11.70 -16.50 15.99
N PHE A 349 -11.84 -17.67 16.63
CA PHE A 349 -12.66 -18.78 16.14
C PHE A 349 -14.15 -18.45 16.23
N ALA A 350 -14.83 -18.42 15.07
CA ALA A 350 -16.27 -18.17 14.96
C ALA A 350 -16.75 -16.93 15.74
N GLY A 351 -15.94 -15.85 15.77
CA GLY A 351 -16.20 -14.67 16.62
C GLY A 351 -17.46 -13.86 16.25
N LEU A 352 -18.17 -14.26 15.19
CA LEU A 352 -19.47 -13.71 14.78
C LEU A 352 -20.66 -14.57 15.18
N HIS A 353 -20.42 -15.73 15.81
CA HIS A 353 -21.49 -16.59 16.32
C HIS A 353 -22.33 -15.84 17.38
N GLY A 354 -23.66 -15.91 17.25
CA GLY A 354 -24.58 -15.14 18.07
C GLY A 354 -24.58 -13.61 17.81
N ARG A 355 -23.93 -13.15 16.74
CA ARG A 355 -23.92 -11.76 16.25
C ARG A 355 -24.52 -11.63 14.87
N ASP A 356 -24.05 -12.46 13.95
CA ASP A 356 -24.71 -12.62 12.66
C ASP A 356 -25.81 -13.68 12.81
N PRO A 357 -26.93 -13.58 12.07
CA PRO A 357 -27.95 -14.62 12.06
C PRO A 357 -27.37 -15.98 11.69
N ASP A 358 -27.89 -17.07 12.30
CA ASP A 358 -27.37 -18.43 12.09
C ASP A 358 -27.39 -18.88 10.60
N TYR A 359 -28.32 -18.36 9.82
CA TYR A 359 -28.39 -18.63 8.38
C TYR A 359 -27.32 -17.90 7.56
N ALA A 360 -26.65 -16.91 8.13
CA ALA A 360 -25.59 -16.19 7.44
C ALA A 360 -24.26 -16.96 7.53
N PRO A 361 -23.61 -17.33 6.41
CA PRO A 361 -22.35 -18.06 6.44
C PRO A 361 -21.24 -17.36 7.23
N THR A 362 -21.35 -16.04 7.39
CA THR A 362 -20.38 -15.24 8.17
C THR A 362 -20.43 -15.54 9.66
N SER A 363 -21.57 -16.04 10.19
CA SER A 363 -21.73 -16.38 11.62
C SER A 363 -20.72 -17.44 12.08
N ALA A 364 -20.33 -18.36 11.18
CA ALA A 364 -19.38 -19.44 11.46
C ALA A 364 -17.92 -19.11 11.05
N LYS A 365 -17.66 -17.94 10.44
CA LYS A 365 -16.31 -17.59 9.99
C LYS A 365 -15.44 -17.11 11.15
N SER A 366 -14.21 -17.61 11.15
CA SER A 366 -13.13 -17.17 12.03
C SER A 366 -12.44 -15.92 11.46
N ARG A 367 -11.72 -15.20 12.31
CA ARG A 367 -10.91 -14.02 11.91
C ARG A 367 -9.44 -14.33 12.06
N THR A 368 -8.65 -14.01 11.07
CA THR A 368 -7.20 -14.03 11.12
C THR A 368 -6.67 -12.63 11.43
N GLY A 369 -5.74 -12.54 12.39
CA GLY A 369 -4.91 -11.37 12.66
C GLY A 369 -3.44 -11.74 12.63
N TYR A 370 -2.61 -10.91 12.00
CA TYR A 370 -1.15 -11.05 12.12
C TYR A 370 -0.43 -9.71 11.98
N ILE A 371 0.73 -9.63 12.62
CA ILE A 371 1.69 -8.52 12.50
C ILE A 371 3.03 -9.11 12.16
N ILE A 372 3.64 -8.64 11.08
CA ILE A 372 5.01 -8.99 10.71
C ILE A 372 5.89 -7.76 10.96
N THR A 373 6.99 -7.94 11.69
CA THR A 373 7.96 -6.90 12.02
C THR A 373 9.33 -7.22 11.45
N LEU A 374 10.14 -6.20 11.19
CA LEU A 374 11.58 -6.30 10.97
C LEU A 374 12.30 -5.57 12.09
N GLY A 375 13.08 -6.31 12.88
CA GLY A 375 13.75 -5.77 14.05
C GLY A 375 12.78 -5.10 15.04
N GLY A 376 11.57 -5.63 15.22
CA GLY A 376 10.51 -5.06 16.05
C GLY A 376 9.70 -3.91 15.42
N CYS A 377 10.07 -3.42 14.23
CA CYS A 377 9.29 -2.41 13.51
C CYS A 377 8.22 -3.07 12.61
N PRO A 378 6.94 -2.72 12.72
CA PRO A 378 5.90 -3.29 11.87
C PRO A 378 6.14 -3.00 10.40
N ILE A 379 6.19 -4.05 9.59
CA ILE A 379 6.26 -3.96 8.13
C ILE A 379 4.89 -4.21 7.51
N LEU A 380 4.16 -5.18 8.05
CA LEU A 380 2.88 -5.59 7.52
C LEU A 380 1.98 -6.11 8.63
N TRP A 381 0.69 -5.85 8.53
CA TRP A 381 -0.34 -6.34 9.45
C TRP A 381 -1.64 -6.57 8.70
N LYS A 382 -2.49 -7.42 9.24
CA LYS A 382 -3.80 -7.72 8.65
C LYS A 382 -4.81 -8.14 9.71
N SER A 383 -6.05 -7.71 9.51
CA SER A 383 -7.24 -8.19 10.19
C SER A 383 -8.29 -8.57 9.15
N GLN A 384 -8.64 -9.84 9.04
CA GLN A 384 -9.51 -10.33 7.97
C GLN A 384 -10.31 -11.57 8.40
N LEU A 385 -11.60 -11.65 8.01
CA LEU A 385 -12.35 -12.91 8.10
C LEU A 385 -11.73 -13.95 7.16
N GLN A 386 -11.65 -15.19 7.65
CA GLN A 386 -11.22 -16.32 6.84
C GLN A 386 -12.22 -16.59 5.71
N THR A 387 -11.74 -17.03 4.57
CA THR A 387 -12.61 -17.39 3.43
C THR A 387 -13.36 -18.68 3.69
N GLU A 388 -12.71 -19.63 4.36
CA GLU A 388 -13.23 -20.93 4.73
C GLU A 388 -13.79 -20.92 6.15
N ILE A 389 -14.67 -21.85 6.45
CA ILE A 389 -15.18 -22.10 7.80
C ILE A 389 -14.26 -23.13 8.47
N SER A 390 -13.64 -22.75 9.57
CA SER A 390 -12.85 -23.65 10.40
C SER A 390 -13.74 -24.44 11.33
N LEU A 391 -13.46 -25.72 11.51
CA LEU A 391 -14.25 -26.63 12.34
C LEU A 391 -13.78 -26.71 13.81
N SER A 392 -12.70 -26.03 14.13
CA SER A 392 -12.14 -25.95 15.48
C SER A 392 -11.24 -24.72 15.65
N THR A 393 -11.00 -24.33 16.90
CA THR A 393 -10.03 -23.26 17.23
C THR A 393 -8.65 -23.60 16.65
N LEU A 394 -8.19 -24.85 16.78
CA LEU A 394 -6.92 -25.29 16.21
C LEU A 394 -6.85 -25.06 14.70
N GLU A 395 -7.90 -25.35 13.96
CA GLU A 395 -7.95 -25.15 12.51
C GLU A 395 -7.95 -23.67 12.15
N ALA A 396 -8.65 -22.82 12.91
CA ALA A 396 -8.66 -21.38 12.71
C ALA A 396 -7.26 -20.78 12.91
N GLU A 397 -6.58 -21.15 14.00
CA GLU A 397 -5.20 -20.72 14.29
C GLU A 397 -4.22 -21.22 13.24
N TYR A 398 -4.32 -22.48 12.87
CA TYR A 398 -3.45 -23.05 11.84
C TYR A 398 -3.65 -22.40 10.46
N SER A 399 -4.88 -22.01 10.15
CA SER A 399 -5.21 -21.26 8.93
C SER A 399 -4.60 -19.85 8.96
N ALA A 400 -4.63 -19.20 10.13
CA ALA A 400 -4.00 -17.91 10.33
C ALA A 400 -2.46 -18.00 10.20
N LEU A 401 -1.86 -19.03 10.82
CA LEU A 401 -0.44 -19.32 10.71
C LEU A 401 -0.02 -19.52 9.24
N SER A 402 -0.73 -20.35 8.48
CA SER A 402 -0.46 -20.57 7.06
C SER A 402 -0.60 -19.29 6.23
N ALA A 403 -1.62 -18.47 6.52
CA ALA A 403 -1.84 -17.21 5.82
C ALA A 403 -0.71 -16.20 6.09
N SER A 404 -0.23 -16.10 7.32
CA SER A 404 0.89 -15.22 7.69
C SER A 404 2.22 -15.65 7.05
N MET A 405 2.49 -16.97 7.01
CA MET A 405 3.70 -17.51 6.38
C MET A 405 3.77 -17.23 4.88
N ARG A 406 2.64 -17.26 4.17
CA ARG A 406 2.56 -16.93 2.73
C ARG A 406 3.02 -15.50 2.42
N ILE A 407 2.98 -14.62 3.40
CA ILE A 407 3.43 -13.23 3.27
C ILE A 407 4.84 -13.05 3.82
N MET A 408 5.16 -13.73 4.92
CA MET A 408 6.45 -13.62 5.58
C MET A 408 7.60 -14.20 4.74
N LEU A 409 7.38 -15.34 4.07
CA LEU A 409 8.42 -16.01 3.27
C LEU A 409 8.89 -15.17 2.07
N PRO A 410 8.02 -14.56 1.23
CA PRO A 410 8.44 -13.61 0.20
C PRO A 410 9.18 -12.40 0.77
N LEU A 411 8.74 -11.87 1.92
CA LEU A 411 9.42 -10.75 2.57
C LEU A 411 10.84 -11.13 3.04
N LYS A 412 11.01 -12.34 3.59
CA LYS A 412 12.33 -12.88 3.92
C LYS A 412 13.20 -13.02 2.69
N SER A 413 12.66 -13.57 1.60
CA SER A 413 13.37 -13.70 0.32
C SER A 413 13.84 -12.33 -0.18
N MET A 414 12.94 -11.33 -0.19
CA MET A 414 13.25 -9.95 -0.57
C MET A 414 14.35 -9.33 0.30
N LEU A 415 14.25 -9.48 1.62
CA LEU A 415 15.27 -8.97 2.54
C LEU A 415 16.62 -9.65 2.29
N THR A 416 16.63 -10.97 2.06
CA THR A 416 17.85 -11.74 1.80
C THR A 416 18.55 -11.28 0.50
N GLU A 417 17.79 -11.12 -0.60
CA GLU A 417 18.35 -10.65 -1.88
C GLU A 417 18.90 -9.23 -1.79
N VAL A 418 18.19 -8.33 -1.10
CA VAL A 418 18.60 -6.93 -0.92
C VAL A 418 19.85 -6.85 -0.05
N VAL A 419 19.85 -7.52 1.10
CA VAL A 419 21.00 -7.54 2.06
C VAL A 419 22.25 -8.15 1.43
N ALA A 420 22.11 -9.18 0.60
CA ALA A 420 23.23 -9.80 -0.12
C ALA A 420 23.84 -8.87 -1.17
N ALA A 421 23.03 -7.99 -1.78
CA ALA A 421 23.50 -7.09 -2.84
C ALA A 421 24.07 -5.77 -2.31
N LEU A 422 23.61 -5.31 -1.14
CA LEU A 422 24.08 -4.07 -0.54
C LEU A 422 25.46 -4.27 0.14
N LYS A 423 26.28 -3.24 0.13
CA LYS A 423 27.55 -3.20 0.87
C LYS A 423 27.27 -2.91 2.34
N LEU A 424 26.78 -3.92 3.05
CA LEU A 424 26.44 -3.78 4.46
C LEU A 424 27.69 -3.82 5.37
N PRO A 425 27.69 -3.06 6.48
CA PRO A 425 28.64 -3.25 7.58
C PRO A 425 28.63 -4.70 8.08
N SER A 426 29.76 -5.21 8.53
CA SER A 426 29.92 -6.62 8.94
C SER A 426 28.93 -7.08 10.02
N GLN A 427 28.52 -6.16 10.90
CA GLN A 427 27.54 -6.41 11.96
C GLN A 427 26.14 -6.83 11.45
N PHE A 428 25.78 -6.48 10.20
CA PHE A 428 24.48 -6.83 9.59
C PHE A 428 24.56 -8.08 8.70
N LYS A 429 25.70 -8.72 8.56
CA LYS A 429 25.88 -9.95 7.79
C LYS A 429 25.40 -11.21 8.51
N SER A 430 24.83 -11.07 9.71
CA SER A 430 24.23 -12.18 10.45
C SER A 430 23.03 -12.77 9.69
N THR A 431 22.82 -14.06 9.87
CA THR A 431 21.69 -14.78 9.26
C THR A 431 20.36 -14.12 9.64
N ILE A 432 19.56 -13.80 8.63
CA ILE A 432 18.20 -13.28 8.82
C ILE A 432 17.37 -14.36 9.53
N ARG A 433 16.95 -14.08 10.77
CA ARG A 433 16.13 -14.99 11.56
C ARG A 433 14.65 -14.74 11.27
N CYS A 434 13.87 -15.80 11.09
CA CYS A 434 12.42 -15.75 11.00
C CYS A 434 11.78 -16.48 12.15
N ARG A 435 10.96 -15.79 12.95
CA ARG A 435 10.25 -16.34 14.10
C ARG A 435 8.77 -16.08 13.95
N VAL A 436 7.96 -17.07 14.28
CA VAL A 436 6.50 -16.93 14.33
C VAL A 436 6.02 -17.28 15.73
N PHE A 437 5.25 -16.40 16.32
CA PHE A 437 4.77 -16.49 17.69
C PHE A 437 3.30 -16.94 17.70
N GLU A 438 3.05 -18.12 18.25
CA GLU A 438 1.77 -18.80 18.33
C GLU A 438 1.44 -19.10 19.79
N ASP A 439 0.25 -18.74 20.27
CA ASP A 439 -0.15 -19.01 21.65
C ASP A 439 -1.01 -20.28 21.79
N ASN A 440 -1.61 -20.78 20.70
CA ASN A 440 -2.34 -22.04 20.71
C ASN A 440 -1.40 -23.25 20.69
N ASN A 441 -1.39 -24.02 21.77
CA ASN A 441 -0.53 -25.19 21.89
C ASN A 441 -0.80 -26.25 20.82
N GLY A 442 -2.04 -26.40 20.37
CA GLY A 442 -2.42 -27.36 19.34
C GLY A 442 -1.84 -26.99 17.97
N ALA A 443 -1.97 -25.72 17.58
CA ALA A 443 -1.42 -25.19 16.34
C ALA A 443 0.12 -25.24 16.36
N LEU A 444 0.76 -24.86 17.47
CA LEU A 444 2.20 -24.97 17.68
C LEU A 444 2.72 -26.40 17.52
N LEU A 445 2.06 -27.38 18.16
CA LEU A 445 2.46 -28.80 18.06
C LEU A 445 2.31 -29.33 16.64
N LEU A 446 1.24 -28.93 15.94
CA LEU A 446 1.02 -29.34 14.56
C LEU A 446 2.05 -28.69 13.60
N ALA A 447 2.46 -27.47 13.87
CA ALA A 447 3.46 -26.76 13.07
C ALA A 447 4.89 -27.31 13.27
N THR A 448 5.20 -27.84 14.47
CA THR A 448 6.56 -28.23 14.84
C THR A 448 6.79 -29.74 14.86
N LYS A 449 5.74 -30.56 14.93
CA LYS A 449 5.85 -32.03 15.01
C LYS A 449 5.04 -32.69 13.90
N GLN A 450 5.64 -33.67 13.20
CA GLN A 450 5.00 -34.52 12.21
C GLN A 450 3.97 -35.47 12.80
N ARG A 451 2.89 -34.97 13.39
CA ARG A 451 1.79 -35.81 13.83
C ARG A 451 0.51 -35.48 13.08
N ILE A 452 0.32 -36.18 11.95
CA ILE A 452 -0.96 -36.21 11.25
C ILE A 452 -1.87 -37.19 11.98
N THR A 453 -3.02 -36.69 12.41
CA THR A 453 -4.08 -37.52 13.01
C THR A 453 -5.28 -37.57 12.06
N ASN A 454 -6.20 -38.50 12.29
CA ASN A 454 -7.45 -38.55 11.53
C ASN A 454 -8.27 -37.27 11.62
N ARG A 455 -8.06 -36.44 12.65
CA ARG A 455 -8.72 -35.15 12.83
C ARG A 455 -8.03 -34.03 12.05
N THR A 456 -6.75 -34.15 11.71
CA THR A 456 -5.95 -33.06 11.07
C THR A 456 -5.70 -33.30 9.57
N LYS A 457 -6.11 -34.43 9.01
CA LYS A 457 -5.86 -34.77 7.59
C LYS A 457 -6.47 -33.79 6.58
N TYR A 458 -7.52 -33.05 6.95
CA TYR A 458 -8.26 -32.17 6.04
C TYR A 458 -7.51 -30.88 5.70
N PHE A 459 -6.50 -30.47 6.48
CA PHE A 459 -5.70 -29.28 6.20
C PHE A 459 -4.22 -29.56 5.87
N LEU A 460 -3.96 -30.78 5.39
CA LEU A 460 -2.63 -31.22 4.96
C LEU A 460 -1.96 -30.26 3.96
N VAL A 461 -2.71 -29.71 3.00
CA VAL A 461 -2.17 -28.79 2.01
C VAL A 461 -1.61 -27.53 2.67
N LYS A 462 -2.33 -26.96 3.65
CA LYS A 462 -1.85 -25.81 4.43
C LYS A 462 -0.62 -26.15 5.24
N TRP A 463 -0.56 -27.37 5.78
CA TRP A 463 0.57 -27.88 6.55
C TRP A 463 1.82 -28.06 5.66
N HIS A 464 1.70 -28.74 4.54
CA HIS A 464 2.82 -29.00 3.62
C HIS A 464 3.43 -27.71 3.06
N PHE A 465 2.63 -26.65 2.91
CA PHE A 465 3.08 -25.38 2.36
C PHE A 465 4.29 -24.79 3.10
N PHE A 466 4.27 -24.78 4.42
CA PHE A 466 5.36 -24.14 5.18
C PHE A 466 6.20 -25.13 6.01
N TRP A 467 5.78 -26.39 6.09
CA TRP A 467 6.44 -27.37 6.94
C TRP A 467 7.92 -27.57 6.56
N SER A 468 8.27 -27.64 5.29
CA SER A 468 9.66 -27.73 4.83
C SER A 468 10.54 -26.57 5.33
N HIS A 469 9.98 -25.37 5.45
CA HIS A 469 10.69 -24.19 5.98
C HIS A 469 10.88 -24.26 7.49
N VAL A 470 9.97 -24.92 8.21
CA VAL A 470 10.12 -25.17 9.66
C VAL A 470 11.12 -26.30 9.90
N GLU A 471 11.02 -27.40 9.15
CA GLU A 471 11.94 -28.54 9.25
C GLU A 471 13.39 -28.16 8.95
N SER A 472 13.59 -27.35 7.92
CA SER A 472 14.93 -26.83 7.58
C SER A 472 15.50 -25.82 8.59
N GLY A 473 14.71 -25.38 9.57
CA GLY A 473 15.08 -24.33 10.52
C GLY A 473 15.07 -22.93 9.90
N GLU A 474 14.57 -22.79 8.70
CA GLU A 474 14.42 -21.50 8.02
C GLU A 474 13.43 -20.57 8.72
N VAL A 475 12.40 -21.15 9.33
CA VAL A 475 11.39 -20.48 10.15
C VAL A 475 11.26 -21.22 11.47
N ASN A 476 11.29 -20.48 12.58
CA ASN A 476 11.08 -21.02 13.91
C ASN A 476 9.69 -20.64 14.41
N VAL A 477 8.81 -21.63 14.63
CA VAL A 477 7.51 -21.41 15.28
C VAL A 477 7.72 -21.56 16.80
N LEU A 478 7.42 -20.52 17.55
CA LEU A 478 7.70 -20.40 18.96
C LEU A 478 6.42 -20.17 19.75
N LYS A 479 6.36 -20.68 20.96
CA LYS A 479 5.27 -20.38 21.89
C LYS A 479 5.40 -18.95 22.41
N ILE A 480 4.27 -18.26 22.48
CA ILE A 480 4.11 -17.00 23.19
C ILE A 480 2.99 -17.12 24.24
N ASP A 481 3.08 -16.34 25.30
CA ASP A 481 1.98 -16.22 26.25
C ASP A 481 0.85 -15.38 25.61
N THR A 482 -0.41 -15.77 25.84
CA THR A 482 -1.58 -15.04 25.29
C THR A 482 -1.59 -13.58 25.73
N THR A 483 -1.08 -13.26 26.92
CA THR A 483 -0.98 -11.85 27.36
C THR A 483 0.03 -11.03 26.56
N GLU A 484 0.99 -11.67 25.89
CA GLU A 484 2.01 -11.04 25.05
C GLU A 484 1.72 -11.15 23.55
N GLN A 485 0.56 -11.71 23.15
CA GLN A 485 0.18 -11.85 21.76
C GLN A 485 -0.23 -10.50 21.12
N TRP A 486 0.64 -9.96 20.28
CA TRP A 486 0.38 -8.66 19.64
C TRP A 486 -0.75 -8.72 18.62
N ALA A 487 -1.01 -9.89 18.05
CA ALA A 487 -2.07 -10.05 17.04
C ALA A 487 -3.49 -9.94 17.62
N ASP A 488 -3.66 -10.04 18.94
CA ASP A 488 -4.95 -9.94 19.64
C ASP A 488 -5.75 -8.68 19.24
N TYR A 489 -5.08 -7.54 19.12
CA TYR A 489 -5.77 -6.29 18.77
C TYR A 489 -6.21 -6.21 17.28
N LEU A 490 -5.87 -7.22 16.48
CA LEU A 490 -6.33 -7.38 15.09
C LEU A 490 -7.47 -8.41 14.96
N THR A 491 -7.75 -9.18 16.00
CA THR A 491 -8.76 -10.26 15.97
C THR A 491 -9.98 -9.95 16.82
N LYS A 492 -9.83 -9.17 17.89
CA LYS A 492 -10.91 -8.90 18.86
C LYS A 492 -10.91 -7.46 19.39
N GLY A 493 -12.05 -7.02 19.89
CA GLY A 493 -12.16 -5.75 20.61
C GLY A 493 -11.58 -5.89 22.02
N LEU A 494 -10.57 -5.11 22.33
CA LEU A 494 -9.85 -5.15 23.60
C LEU A 494 -10.33 -4.05 24.56
N ASN A 495 -10.18 -4.28 25.86
CA ASN A 495 -10.30 -3.22 26.85
C ASN A 495 -9.18 -2.19 26.67
N ARG A 496 -9.34 -1.02 27.25
CA ARG A 496 -8.43 0.12 27.09
C ARG A 496 -6.99 -0.23 27.48
N GLU A 497 -6.77 -0.86 28.61
CA GLU A 497 -5.43 -1.12 29.16
C GLU A 497 -4.63 -2.05 28.24
N VAL A 498 -5.20 -3.18 27.85
CA VAL A 498 -4.56 -4.16 26.94
C VAL A 498 -4.34 -3.53 25.56
N PHE A 499 -5.33 -2.80 25.04
CA PHE A 499 -5.23 -2.12 23.76
C PHE A 499 -4.09 -1.10 23.73
N GLU A 500 -4.00 -0.21 24.73
CA GLU A 500 -2.94 0.81 24.80
C GLU A 500 -1.55 0.19 24.98
N ARG A 501 -1.44 -0.91 25.73
CA ARG A 501 -0.20 -1.67 25.88
C ARG A 501 0.28 -2.24 24.57
N ILE A 502 -0.56 -2.97 23.83
CA ILE A 502 -0.20 -3.57 22.52
C ILE A 502 0.09 -2.46 21.50
N ARG A 503 -0.73 -1.42 21.44
CA ARG A 503 -0.49 -0.26 20.56
C ARG A 503 0.89 0.34 20.80
N LYS A 504 1.30 0.53 22.06
CA LYS A 504 2.63 1.07 22.41
C LYS A 504 3.75 0.16 21.92
N LEU A 505 3.60 -1.16 22.03
CA LEU A 505 4.59 -2.13 21.54
C LEU A 505 4.69 -2.08 20.00
N VAL A 506 3.57 -2.02 19.32
CA VAL A 506 3.50 -2.05 17.85
C VAL A 506 3.84 -0.70 17.21
N GLN A 507 3.28 0.41 17.73
CA GLN A 507 3.39 1.72 17.07
C GLN A 507 4.33 2.70 17.77
N GLY A 508 4.78 2.38 18.98
CA GLY A 508 5.76 3.18 19.72
C GLY A 508 5.18 4.31 20.58
N TRP A 509 3.83 4.41 20.78
CA TRP A 509 3.16 5.48 21.54
C TRP A 509 1.92 5.03 22.29
#